data_a00775783ba1e562d227e98d0009238a
#
_entry.id   a00775783ba1e562d227e98d0009238a
#
_cell.length_a   1.000
_cell.length_b   1.000
_cell.length_c   1.000
_cell.angle_alpha   90.00
_cell.angle_beta   90.00
_cell.angle_gamma   90.00
#
_symmetry.space_group_name_H-M   'P 1'
#
loop_
_entity.id
_entity.type
_entity.pdbx_description
1 polymer ?
#
loop_
_entity_poly.entity_id
_entity_poly.type
_entity_poly.pdbx_seq_one_letter_code
_entity_poly.pdbx_strand_id
1 'polypeptide(L)'
;MFTDRPFSTRFARQSIIKTLVVCSSILVCFSGCDRSPPSEVAPGRETRPTAKGEGEKPLFGSLVRPSTPESAAASDFDVRCLKLADVAKASGLDFTYVTGAKGKSLMVETMGGGCGVLDFDNDGRWDLFLCQGGDPTVADQAKTPPPALYRNLGEDGYVDLSLQAVGLSLGYSQGVVIGDYDGDGFDDIYVTNVGKNRLLRNQGDGTFVDVTDESGVGDNRWSASAAFADLSGDGLLDLYVCNYLVYDPLDPLECRNRDGEYRICHPREMPYYPNECYINQGDGTFAPEGEKRGLDGPGSKSLGVAVADFTGDGLPDVYVANDTTANFLFINQGDGTYREQALAFGCGVNQEGMYEAGMGIAIADYDGDGFLDIYTTHFHEESNTLYRNQNGKGFRDITAMVGLHKPTLPRLGFGTVIQDLNADGAIDLFVTNGHIENYPGNPLHRMQPQVFTFLGRQWKDCSTEAGDFFDQKLVGRGVAMVDSLGRGVPDVAVIHQDTPLALLRSGTIEGNWLNVEFQGTSGNRRGIGCKVTVTAGNQKWFHQLVGGGSYLSSHQPTLFFGLGKATGPCEVEVRWPSGKSQKLTGTTVNQVLTLDEADAS
;
A
#
# COMPACT_ATOMS: atom_id res chain seq x y z
N MET A 1 -38.33 -51.54 -22.86
CA MET A 1 -38.05 -52.25 -24.15
C MET A 1 -36.76 -51.68 -24.68
N PHE A 2 -35.74 -52.52 -24.65
CA PHE A 2 -34.57 -52.64 -25.51
C PHE A 2 -33.76 -51.38 -25.88
N THR A 3 -32.43 -51.30 -25.87
CA THR A 3 -31.34 -52.30 -25.65
C THR A 3 -30.05 -51.57 -25.47
N ASP A 4 -29.21 -52.12 -24.62
CA ASP A 4 -27.75 -51.92 -24.50
C ASP A 4 -26.99 -52.10 -25.82
N ARG A 5 -25.86 -51.41 -26.01
CA ARG A 5 -24.54 -52.04 -26.13
C ARG A 5 -23.40 -51.00 -26.30
N PRO A 6 -22.18 -51.32 -25.80
CA PRO A 6 -21.05 -50.40 -25.66
C PRO A 6 -20.06 -50.51 -26.83
N PHE A 7 -19.17 -49.53 -26.97
CA PHE A 7 -17.98 -49.67 -27.83
C PHE A 7 -16.69 -49.40 -27.04
N SER A 8 -15.79 -50.31 -27.23
CA SER A 8 -14.53 -50.58 -26.56
C SER A 8 -13.37 -49.72 -27.05
N THR A 9 -12.55 -49.33 -26.12
CA THR A 9 -11.08 -49.16 -26.08
C THR A 9 -10.28 -49.49 -27.35
N ARG A 10 -9.36 -48.60 -27.73
CA ARG A 10 -8.02 -48.94 -28.23
C ARG A 10 -6.96 -47.92 -27.76
N PHE A 11 -6.03 -48.43 -26.98
CA PHE A 11 -4.72 -47.84 -26.67
C PHE A 11 -3.86 -47.78 -27.93
N ALA A 12 -3.16 -46.67 -28.13
CA ALA A 12 -1.96 -46.63 -28.96
C ALA A 12 -0.81 -46.03 -28.14
N ARG A 13 0.13 -46.87 -27.77
CA ARG A 13 1.46 -46.48 -27.23
C ARG A 13 2.28 -45.94 -28.40
N GLN A 14 2.92 -44.79 -28.20
CA GLN A 14 4.07 -44.41 -29.02
C GLN A 14 5.30 -44.15 -28.12
N SER A 15 6.39 -44.71 -28.61
CA SER A 15 7.66 -44.92 -27.94
C SER A 15 8.50 -43.65 -27.82
N ILE A 16 9.21 -43.57 -26.72
CA ILE A 16 10.27 -42.62 -26.41
C ILE A 16 11.51 -42.96 -27.24
N ILE A 17 12.04 -42.00 -27.98
CA ILE A 17 13.40 -42.03 -28.53
C ILE A 17 14.26 -41.07 -27.68
N LYS A 18 15.20 -41.66 -26.95
CA LYS A 18 16.30 -40.94 -26.27
C LYS A 18 17.40 -40.65 -27.28
N THR A 19 17.72 -39.38 -27.48
CA THR A 19 18.93 -38.96 -28.17
C THR A 19 19.98 -38.56 -27.12
N LEU A 20 21.04 -39.34 -27.01
CA LEU A 20 22.24 -39.04 -26.28
C LEU A 20 23.10 -38.09 -27.13
N VAL A 21 23.47 -36.92 -26.58
CA VAL A 21 24.55 -36.08 -27.11
C VAL A 21 25.71 -36.17 -26.16
N VAL A 22 26.80 -36.75 -26.66
CA VAL A 22 28.13 -36.82 -26.01
C VAL A 22 28.84 -35.50 -26.25
N CYS A 23 29.23 -34.79 -25.20
CA CYS A 23 30.13 -33.63 -25.28
C CYS A 23 31.49 -34.02 -24.72
N SER A 24 32.50 -33.99 -25.60
CA SER A 24 33.89 -34.28 -25.33
C SER A 24 34.57 -33.16 -24.53
N SER A 25 35.30 -33.60 -23.52
CA SER A 25 36.16 -32.79 -22.67
C SER A 25 37.43 -32.37 -23.44
N ILE A 26 37.83 -31.12 -23.33
CA ILE A 26 39.17 -30.66 -23.61
C ILE A 26 39.79 -30.16 -22.31
N LEU A 27 40.76 -30.92 -21.83
CA LEU A 27 41.63 -30.64 -20.69
C LEU A 27 42.82 -29.84 -21.20
N VAL A 28 43.07 -28.65 -20.68
CA VAL A 28 44.36 -27.96 -20.83
C VAL A 28 44.95 -27.74 -19.44
N CYS A 29 46.01 -28.50 -19.17
CA CYS A 29 46.91 -28.30 -18.03
C CYS A 29 47.80 -27.10 -18.30
N PHE A 30 47.96 -26.19 -17.33
CA PHE A 30 49.20 -25.45 -17.15
C PHE A 30 49.57 -25.43 -15.67
N SER A 31 50.85 -25.81 -15.48
CA SER A 31 51.59 -26.07 -14.28
C SER A 31 51.88 -24.81 -13.46
N GLY A 32 52.05 -25.05 -12.17
CA GLY A 32 52.27 -24.15 -11.10
C GLY A 32 53.55 -23.31 -11.09
N CYS A 33 53.57 -22.38 -10.17
CA CYS A 33 54.78 -21.95 -9.44
C CYS A 33 54.37 -21.40 -8.07
N ASP A 34 54.86 -22.09 -7.08
CA ASP A 34 54.98 -21.69 -5.69
C ASP A 34 55.79 -20.40 -5.52
N ARG A 35 55.39 -19.52 -4.60
CA ARG A 35 56.27 -18.74 -3.72
C ARG A 35 55.51 -18.08 -2.56
N SER A 36 55.98 -18.46 -1.37
CA SER A 36 55.57 -17.93 -0.06
C SER A 36 56.11 -16.50 0.21
N PRO A 37 55.56 -15.81 1.26
CA PRO A 37 55.75 -14.37 1.48
C PRO A 37 57.06 -14.03 2.25
N PRO A 38 57.48 -12.80 2.27
CA PRO A 38 58.36 -12.30 3.33
C PRO A 38 57.69 -11.27 4.26
N SER A 39 58.17 -11.35 5.45
CA SER A 39 57.96 -10.74 6.74
C SER A 39 58.07 -9.21 6.81
N GLU A 40 57.42 -8.72 7.88
CA GLU A 40 57.49 -7.43 8.55
C GLU A 40 58.86 -6.70 8.54
N VAL A 41 58.78 -5.36 8.38
CA VAL A 41 59.68 -4.40 9.05
C VAL A 41 58.97 -3.06 9.23
N ALA A 42 58.84 -2.56 10.45
CA ALA A 42 58.70 -1.16 10.88
C ALA A 42 59.92 -0.80 11.73
N PRO A 43 60.13 0.44 12.15
CA PRO A 43 59.73 1.78 11.69
C PRO A 43 60.95 2.73 11.49
N GLY A 44 60.73 3.82 10.78
CA GLY A 44 61.69 4.92 10.69
C GLY A 44 61.03 6.28 10.82
N ARG A 45 61.37 6.95 11.92
CA ARG A 45 61.02 8.33 12.25
C ARG A 45 62.05 9.24 11.58
N GLU A 46 61.61 10.18 10.72
CA GLU A 46 62.46 11.34 10.40
C GLU A 46 61.67 12.63 10.26
N THR A 47 62.35 13.67 10.60
CA THR A 47 61.97 15.01 11.06
C THR A 47 61.64 15.96 9.92
N ARG A 48 60.75 16.94 10.24
CA ARG A 48 60.45 18.16 9.48
C ARG A 48 61.68 18.95 9.07
N PRO A 49 61.54 19.74 7.98
CA PRO A 49 61.81 21.17 8.09
C PRO A 49 60.66 22.06 7.66
N THR A 50 60.56 23.17 8.38
CA THR A 50 59.67 24.32 8.17
C THR A 50 60.14 25.16 6.98
N ALA A 51 59.20 25.51 6.08
CA ALA A 51 59.36 26.69 5.21
C ALA A 51 58.05 27.48 5.16
N LYS A 52 58.15 28.75 5.45
CA LYS A 52 57.12 29.78 5.26
C LYS A 52 56.96 30.08 3.77
N GLY A 53 55.71 30.18 3.31
CA GLY A 53 55.38 30.67 1.97
C GLY A 53 53.93 31.07 1.91
N GLU A 54 53.71 32.26 1.42
CA GLU A 54 52.53 33.09 1.40
C GLU A 54 51.29 32.48 0.71
N GLY A 55 50.15 32.86 1.20
CA GLY A 55 48.77 32.85 0.80
C GLY A 55 48.36 32.47 -0.60
N GLU A 56 47.65 31.35 -0.75
CA GLU A 56 46.61 31.17 -1.76
C GLU A 56 45.29 30.90 -1.05
N LYS A 57 44.30 31.74 -1.32
CA LYS A 57 42.91 31.59 -0.87
C LYS A 57 42.29 30.34 -1.52
N PRO A 58 41.61 29.46 -0.79
CA PRO A 58 40.86 28.40 -1.40
C PRO A 58 39.64 28.96 -2.13
N LEU A 59 39.50 28.60 -3.41
CA LEU A 59 38.30 28.79 -4.23
C LEU A 59 37.20 27.82 -3.74
N PHE A 60 36.57 28.08 -2.63
CA PHE A 60 35.25 27.57 -2.34
C PHE A 60 34.32 28.77 -2.24
N GLY A 61 33.54 28.93 -3.33
CA GLY A 61 32.41 29.84 -3.34
C GLY A 61 31.52 29.57 -2.16
N SER A 62 31.15 30.60 -1.45
CA SER A 62 30.11 30.55 -0.42
C SER A 62 28.87 29.90 -1.04
N LEU A 63 28.54 28.72 -0.59
CA LEU A 63 27.21 28.14 -0.77
C LEU A 63 26.24 29.15 -0.13
N VAL A 64 25.58 29.91 -0.97
CA VAL A 64 24.38 30.64 -0.60
C VAL A 64 23.42 29.56 -0.12
N ARG A 65 23.13 29.55 1.18
CA ARG A 65 22.00 28.76 1.69
C ARG A 65 20.78 29.22 0.91
N PRO A 66 20.05 28.33 0.21
CA PRO A 66 18.74 28.71 -0.27
C PRO A 66 17.95 29.15 0.95
N SER A 67 17.36 30.35 0.88
CA SER A 67 16.36 30.79 1.82
C SER A 67 15.25 29.73 1.78
N THR A 68 15.13 28.95 2.86
CA THR A 68 13.89 28.23 3.14
C THR A 68 12.76 29.24 2.98
N PRO A 69 11.70 28.93 2.22
CA PRO A 69 10.48 29.70 2.33
C PRO A 69 10.16 29.73 3.82
N GLU A 70 9.92 30.93 4.36
CA GLU A 70 9.33 31.05 5.68
C GLU A 70 8.05 30.21 5.62
N SER A 71 8.09 29.03 6.24
CA SER A 71 6.90 28.22 6.46
C SER A 71 5.89 29.16 7.10
N ALA A 72 4.67 29.14 6.57
CA ALA A 72 3.55 29.87 7.17
C ALA A 72 3.67 29.77 8.69
N ALA A 73 3.68 30.90 9.36
CA ALA A 73 3.91 30.99 10.79
C ALA A 73 3.11 29.88 11.47
N ALA A 74 3.78 29.06 12.26
CA ALA A 74 3.13 28.11 13.14
C ALA A 74 2.10 28.94 13.94
N SER A 75 0.83 28.82 13.53
CA SER A 75 -0.26 29.41 14.29
C SER A 75 -0.18 28.77 15.67
N ASP A 76 -0.41 29.54 16.74
CA ASP A 76 -0.56 29.06 18.11
C ASP A 76 -1.75 28.10 18.17
N PHE A 77 -1.59 26.89 17.61
CA PHE A 77 -2.52 25.80 17.78
C PHE A 77 -2.16 25.14 19.11
N ASP A 78 -3.12 25.13 20.02
CA ASP A 78 -3.15 24.19 21.13
C ASP A 78 -3.42 22.80 20.50
N VAL A 79 -2.42 22.24 19.80
CA VAL A 79 -2.54 20.96 19.10
C VAL A 79 -2.64 19.87 20.15
N ARG A 80 -3.85 19.36 20.30
CA ARG A 80 -4.14 18.25 21.20
C ARG A 80 -3.87 16.96 20.46
N CYS A 81 -3.40 15.95 21.18
CA CYS A 81 -3.33 14.60 20.64
C CYS A 81 -4.71 14.13 20.21
N LEU A 82 -4.79 13.59 19.00
CA LEU A 82 -5.97 12.94 18.46
C LEU A 82 -6.57 11.94 19.46
N LYS A 83 -7.88 11.89 19.58
CA LYS A 83 -8.63 10.94 20.41
C LYS A 83 -9.47 10.05 19.52
N LEU A 84 -9.25 8.74 19.58
CA LEU A 84 -9.98 7.74 18.83
C LEU A 84 -10.60 6.70 19.75
N ALA A 85 -11.85 6.35 19.50
CA ALA A 85 -12.56 5.29 20.18
C ALA A 85 -12.93 4.16 19.21
N ASP A 86 -12.76 2.92 19.64
CA ASP A 86 -13.25 1.78 18.86
C ASP A 86 -14.77 1.66 18.99
N VAL A 87 -15.46 1.85 17.87
CA VAL A 87 -16.92 1.78 17.78
C VAL A 87 -17.42 0.57 16.99
N ALA A 88 -16.54 -0.33 16.53
CA ALA A 88 -16.90 -1.44 15.63
C ALA A 88 -18.09 -2.26 16.17
N LYS A 89 -17.99 -2.75 17.38
CA LYS A 89 -19.05 -3.55 18.01
C LYS A 89 -20.36 -2.78 18.20
N ALA A 90 -20.28 -1.49 18.57
CA ALA A 90 -21.45 -0.64 18.73
C ALA A 90 -22.12 -0.33 17.40
N SER A 91 -21.34 -0.32 16.30
CA SER A 91 -21.82 -0.12 14.93
C SER A 91 -22.26 -1.43 14.25
N GLY A 92 -22.35 -2.57 14.97
CA GLY A 92 -22.83 -3.83 14.38
C GLY A 92 -21.79 -4.62 13.57
N LEU A 93 -20.52 -4.22 13.61
CA LEU A 93 -19.44 -4.94 12.95
C LEU A 93 -18.94 -6.09 13.84
N ASP A 94 -19.10 -7.33 13.37
CA ASP A 94 -18.67 -8.57 14.04
C ASP A 94 -17.88 -9.43 13.06
N PHE A 95 -16.63 -9.05 12.82
CA PHE A 95 -15.74 -9.75 11.89
C PHE A 95 -14.40 -10.03 12.54
N THR A 96 -13.88 -11.23 12.26
CA THR A 96 -12.52 -11.64 12.63
C THR A 96 -11.87 -12.33 11.46
N TYR A 97 -10.70 -11.83 11.04
CA TYR A 97 -9.88 -12.50 10.05
C TYR A 97 -9.25 -13.76 10.63
N VAL A 98 -9.55 -14.91 10.06
CA VAL A 98 -9.07 -16.22 10.53
C VAL A 98 -7.84 -16.64 9.73
N THR A 99 -6.70 -16.77 10.39
CA THR A 99 -5.44 -17.18 9.75
C THR A 99 -5.38 -18.67 9.41
N GLY A 100 -6.15 -19.50 10.14
CA GLY A 100 -6.11 -20.96 10.06
C GLY A 100 -4.82 -21.60 10.58
N ALA A 101 -4.00 -20.85 11.32
CA ALA A 101 -2.72 -21.29 11.84
C ALA A 101 -2.84 -22.57 12.71
N LYS A 102 -1.99 -23.57 12.42
CA LYS A 102 -1.95 -24.87 13.10
C LYS A 102 -0.64 -25.11 13.83
N GLY A 103 0.12 -24.06 14.13
CA GLY A 103 1.38 -24.13 14.88
C GLY A 103 2.59 -24.56 14.06
N LYS A 104 2.51 -24.53 12.72
CA LYS A 104 3.64 -24.77 11.83
C LYS A 104 4.41 -23.48 11.47
N SER A 105 3.91 -22.32 11.88
CA SER A 105 4.49 -21.02 11.58
C SER A 105 4.70 -20.81 10.07
N LEU A 106 3.65 -21.01 9.29
CA LEU A 106 3.70 -20.79 7.85
C LEU A 106 3.62 -19.28 7.53
N MET A 107 4.47 -18.80 6.61
CA MET A 107 4.51 -17.38 6.23
C MET A 107 3.12 -16.87 5.80
N VAL A 108 2.37 -17.64 5.05
CA VAL A 108 1.04 -17.28 4.55
C VAL A 108 0.04 -16.96 5.68
N GLU A 109 0.17 -17.63 6.83
CA GLU A 109 -0.70 -17.42 8.00
C GLU A 109 -0.50 -16.05 8.66
N THR A 110 0.54 -15.31 8.26
CA THR A 110 0.96 -14.08 8.94
C THR A 110 0.71 -12.80 8.16
N MET A 111 0.29 -12.87 6.89
CA MET A 111 0.30 -11.72 5.99
C MET A 111 -1.08 -11.14 5.70
N GLY A 112 -2.14 -11.94 5.57
CA GLY A 112 -3.46 -11.50 5.12
C GLY A 112 -4.25 -10.67 6.14
N GLY A 113 -5.29 -9.99 5.64
CA GLY A 113 -6.21 -9.17 6.44
C GLY A 113 -6.53 -7.82 5.80
N GLY A 114 -6.86 -7.80 4.50
CA GLY A 114 -7.25 -6.59 3.78
C GLY A 114 -8.70 -6.16 4.01
N CYS A 115 -8.97 -4.85 3.88
CA CYS A 115 -10.31 -4.27 3.86
C CYS A 115 -10.46 -3.23 2.75
N GLY A 116 -11.63 -3.20 2.10
CA GLY A 116 -12.00 -2.25 1.06
C GLY A 116 -13.23 -1.44 1.44
N VAL A 117 -13.24 -0.19 1.03
CA VAL A 117 -14.37 0.73 1.20
C VAL A 117 -14.99 1.01 -0.16
N LEU A 118 -16.30 0.81 -0.27
CA LEU A 118 -17.07 0.99 -1.50
C LEU A 118 -18.50 1.45 -1.19
N ASP A 119 -19.18 2.00 -2.17
CA ASP A 119 -20.64 2.26 -2.16
C ASP A 119 -21.27 1.27 -3.14
N PHE A 120 -21.51 0.01 -2.67
CA PHE A 120 -21.86 -1.08 -3.58
C PHE A 120 -23.28 -1.01 -4.16
N ASP A 121 -24.19 -0.29 -3.50
CA ASP A 121 -25.58 -0.12 -3.95
C ASP A 121 -25.93 1.32 -4.35
N ASN A 122 -24.90 2.19 -4.45
CA ASN A 122 -25.01 3.60 -4.85
C ASN A 122 -26.01 4.40 -4.00
N ASP A 123 -26.09 4.09 -2.68
CA ASP A 123 -26.97 4.81 -1.75
C ASP A 123 -26.30 6.05 -1.11
N GLY A 124 -25.03 6.31 -1.45
CA GLY A 124 -24.23 7.43 -0.98
C GLY A 124 -23.63 7.21 0.41
N ARG A 125 -23.65 5.99 0.92
CA ARG A 125 -22.99 5.58 2.16
C ARG A 125 -21.89 4.56 1.87
N TRP A 126 -20.79 4.68 2.58
CA TRP A 126 -19.62 3.86 2.35
C TRP A 126 -19.69 2.55 3.14
N ASP A 127 -19.67 1.46 2.42
CA ASP A 127 -19.73 0.07 2.91
C ASP A 127 -18.34 -0.51 3.10
N LEU A 128 -18.26 -1.69 3.74
CA LEU A 128 -17.00 -2.37 4.04
C LEU A 128 -16.98 -3.77 3.43
N PHE A 129 -15.99 -4.03 2.59
CA PHE A 129 -15.63 -5.39 2.15
C PHE A 129 -14.39 -5.87 2.89
N LEU A 130 -14.47 -7.07 3.51
CA LEU A 130 -13.43 -7.62 4.39
C LEU A 130 -12.96 -8.95 3.85
N CYS A 131 -11.66 -9.03 3.49
CA CYS A 131 -11.03 -10.28 3.05
C CYS A 131 -11.05 -11.33 4.15
N GLN A 132 -11.17 -12.61 3.79
CA GLN A 132 -11.16 -13.71 4.75
C GLN A 132 -10.09 -14.75 4.40
N GLY A 133 -9.37 -15.19 5.42
CA GLY A 133 -8.40 -16.28 5.32
C GLY A 133 -9.05 -17.66 5.44
N GLY A 134 -8.64 -18.43 6.41
CA GLY A 134 -9.07 -19.81 6.64
C GLY A 134 -7.87 -20.75 6.67
N ASP A 135 -8.06 -22.02 6.37
CA ASP A 135 -6.95 -22.97 6.34
C ASP A 135 -6.21 -22.91 4.97
N PRO A 136 -4.98 -22.39 4.90
CA PRO A 136 -4.25 -22.29 3.63
C PRO A 136 -3.89 -23.63 3.03
N THR A 137 -3.92 -24.73 3.82
CA THR A 137 -3.58 -26.08 3.37
C THR A 137 -4.77 -26.85 2.79
N VAL A 138 -5.92 -26.22 2.62
CA VAL A 138 -7.10 -26.82 2.00
C VAL A 138 -7.00 -26.71 0.48
N ALA A 139 -6.89 -27.84 -0.21
CA ALA A 139 -6.77 -27.88 -1.67
C ALA A 139 -8.01 -27.35 -2.41
N ASP A 140 -9.19 -27.52 -1.83
CA ASP A 140 -10.45 -27.03 -2.38
C ASP A 140 -10.75 -25.63 -1.79
N GLN A 141 -10.33 -24.61 -2.49
CA GLN A 141 -10.48 -23.22 -2.07
C GLN A 141 -11.95 -22.79 -1.89
N ALA A 142 -12.90 -23.47 -2.51
CA ALA A 142 -14.33 -23.22 -2.26
C ALA A 142 -14.80 -23.60 -0.85
N LYS A 143 -13.93 -24.20 -0.04
CA LYS A 143 -14.20 -24.54 1.37
C LYS A 143 -13.59 -23.56 2.36
N THR A 144 -12.90 -22.54 1.91
CA THR A 144 -12.46 -21.46 2.80
C THR A 144 -13.67 -20.62 3.23
N PRO A 145 -13.63 -19.95 4.37
CA PRO A 145 -14.71 -19.04 4.77
C PRO A 145 -14.91 -17.93 3.71
N PRO A 146 -16.16 -17.49 3.47
CA PRO A 146 -16.41 -16.37 2.56
C PRO A 146 -15.87 -15.06 3.15
N PRO A 147 -15.59 -14.05 2.30
CA PRO A 147 -15.35 -12.68 2.75
C PRO A 147 -16.61 -12.10 3.38
N ALA A 148 -16.49 -10.97 4.05
CA ALA A 148 -17.64 -10.26 4.57
C ALA A 148 -17.89 -8.96 3.78
N LEU A 149 -19.19 -8.67 3.53
CA LEU A 149 -19.67 -7.39 3.02
C LEU A 149 -20.67 -6.80 4.02
N TYR A 150 -20.31 -5.67 4.58
CA TYR A 150 -21.14 -4.95 5.53
C TYR A 150 -21.72 -3.69 4.88
N ARG A 151 -23.05 -3.64 4.75
CA ARG A 151 -23.76 -2.46 4.31
C ARG A 151 -23.88 -1.44 5.42
N ASN A 152 -23.58 -0.18 5.12
CA ASN A 152 -23.69 0.93 6.02
C ASN A 152 -25.15 1.49 6.05
N LEU A 153 -25.73 1.58 7.23
CA LEU A 153 -27.07 2.14 7.46
C LEU A 153 -27.01 3.52 8.15
N GLY A 154 -25.83 4.17 8.16
CA GLY A 154 -25.61 5.45 8.83
C GLY A 154 -25.64 5.30 10.35
N GLU A 155 -26.47 6.09 11.03
CA GLU A 155 -26.62 6.05 12.50
C GLU A 155 -27.13 4.70 13.03
N ASP A 156 -27.76 3.88 12.19
CA ASP A 156 -28.23 2.54 12.54
C ASP A 156 -27.09 1.49 12.46
N GLY A 157 -25.87 1.90 12.07
CA GLY A 157 -24.67 1.06 12.02
C GLY A 157 -24.56 0.23 10.74
N TYR A 158 -23.99 -0.97 10.83
CA TYR A 158 -23.73 -1.86 9.71
C TYR A 158 -24.55 -3.15 9.79
N VAL A 159 -24.92 -3.70 8.64
CA VAL A 159 -25.59 -4.99 8.52
C VAL A 159 -24.79 -5.91 7.59
N ASP A 160 -24.58 -7.17 8.01
CA ASP A 160 -23.88 -8.18 7.22
C ASP A 160 -24.75 -8.67 6.05
N LEU A 161 -24.31 -8.44 4.83
CA LEU A 161 -24.93 -8.90 3.57
C LEU A 161 -24.05 -9.90 2.81
N SER A 162 -23.02 -10.46 3.42
CA SER A 162 -22.01 -11.32 2.78
C SER A 162 -22.62 -12.48 1.97
N LEU A 163 -23.62 -13.17 2.54
CA LEU A 163 -24.26 -14.31 1.88
C LEU A 163 -25.18 -13.89 0.73
N GLN A 164 -25.82 -12.73 0.84
CA GLN A 164 -26.75 -12.22 -0.16
C GLN A 164 -26.04 -11.61 -1.35
N ALA A 165 -24.99 -10.84 -1.10
CA ALA A 165 -24.29 -10.07 -2.13
C ALA A 165 -23.16 -10.86 -2.80
N VAL A 166 -22.36 -11.59 -2.05
CA VAL A 166 -21.18 -12.33 -2.55
C VAL A 166 -21.47 -13.83 -2.58
N GLY A 167 -21.91 -14.41 -1.46
CA GLY A 167 -22.43 -15.78 -1.37
C GLY A 167 -21.45 -16.92 -1.66
N LEU A 168 -20.15 -16.63 -1.90
CA LEU A 168 -19.16 -17.64 -2.27
C LEU A 168 -17.82 -17.40 -1.56
N SER A 169 -17.04 -18.47 -1.42
CA SER A 169 -15.65 -18.37 -0.97
C SER A 169 -14.77 -17.89 -2.11
N LEU A 170 -13.85 -16.98 -1.82
CA LEU A 170 -12.92 -16.42 -2.80
C LEU A 170 -11.52 -17.05 -2.75
N GLY A 171 -11.27 -17.97 -1.82
CA GLY A 171 -9.95 -18.55 -1.57
C GLY A 171 -9.31 -18.06 -0.29
N TYR A 172 -8.00 -18.23 -0.15
CA TYR A 172 -7.23 -17.68 0.97
C TYR A 172 -6.87 -16.23 0.65
N SER A 173 -7.78 -15.31 1.00
CA SER A 173 -7.66 -13.92 0.56
C SER A 173 -6.66 -13.15 1.39
N GLN A 174 -5.89 -12.31 0.72
CA GLN A 174 -4.88 -11.43 1.30
C GLN A 174 -5.38 -10.00 1.36
N GLY A 175 -5.62 -9.41 0.21
CA GLY A 175 -5.94 -8.00 0.04
C GLY A 175 -7.11 -7.77 -0.92
N VAL A 176 -7.50 -6.50 -1.01
CA VAL A 176 -8.59 -6.03 -1.88
C VAL A 176 -8.27 -4.66 -2.43
N VAL A 177 -8.67 -4.43 -3.69
CA VAL A 177 -8.76 -3.09 -4.27
C VAL A 177 -10.13 -2.91 -4.91
N ILE A 178 -10.68 -1.69 -4.75
CA ILE A 178 -12.00 -1.29 -5.22
C ILE A 178 -11.85 -0.32 -6.41
N GLY A 179 -12.70 -0.49 -7.43
CA GLY A 179 -12.77 0.44 -8.56
C GLY A 179 -13.83 0.02 -9.56
N ASP A 180 -14.45 0.98 -10.21
CA ASP A 180 -15.40 0.77 -11.33
C ASP A 180 -14.57 0.55 -12.61
N TYR A 181 -14.16 -0.70 -12.89
CA TYR A 181 -13.23 -1.01 -13.98
C TYR A 181 -13.89 -1.03 -15.37
N ASP A 182 -15.20 -1.28 -15.45
CA ASP A 182 -15.93 -1.32 -16.72
C ASP A 182 -16.74 -0.05 -17.01
N GLY A 183 -16.71 0.91 -16.08
CA GLY A 183 -17.30 2.25 -16.23
C GLY A 183 -18.83 2.25 -16.16
N ASP A 184 -19.45 1.22 -15.56
CA ASP A 184 -20.91 1.10 -15.47
C ASP A 184 -21.53 1.93 -14.33
N GLY A 185 -20.69 2.47 -13.43
CA GLY A 185 -21.08 3.36 -12.33
C GLY A 185 -21.24 2.66 -11.00
N PHE A 186 -20.91 1.38 -10.91
CA PHE A 186 -20.88 0.61 -9.66
C PHE A 186 -19.46 0.19 -9.33
N ASP A 187 -19.12 0.21 -8.04
CA ASP A 187 -17.80 -0.22 -7.59
C ASP A 187 -17.65 -1.74 -7.67
N ASP A 188 -16.57 -2.19 -8.32
CA ASP A 188 -16.17 -3.59 -8.44
C ASP A 188 -15.09 -3.94 -7.42
N ILE A 189 -14.87 -5.25 -7.22
CA ILE A 189 -13.96 -5.75 -6.19
C ILE A 189 -12.93 -6.68 -6.81
N TYR A 190 -11.63 -6.32 -6.73
CA TYR A 190 -10.56 -7.25 -7.02
C TYR A 190 -9.91 -7.74 -5.74
N VAL A 191 -9.88 -9.07 -5.56
CA VAL A 191 -9.34 -9.73 -4.36
C VAL A 191 -8.06 -10.48 -4.70
N THR A 192 -6.99 -10.16 -4.00
CA THR A 192 -5.70 -10.86 -4.09
C THR A 192 -5.67 -12.05 -3.15
N ASN A 193 -5.07 -13.16 -3.60
CA ASN A 193 -5.07 -14.43 -2.90
C ASN A 193 -3.67 -15.07 -2.83
N VAL A 194 -3.54 -16.05 -1.97
CA VAL A 194 -2.56 -17.12 -2.16
C VAL A 194 -3.18 -18.14 -3.11
N GLY A 195 -2.79 -18.10 -4.39
CA GLY A 195 -3.46 -18.79 -5.48
C GLY A 195 -4.32 -17.82 -6.30
N LYS A 196 -5.35 -18.33 -6.95
CA LYS A 196 -6.12 -17.58 -7.95
C LYS A 196 -6.78 -16.32 -7.37
N ASN A 197 -6.38 -15.16 -7.87
CA ASN A 197 -7.05 -13.88 -7.60
C ASN A 197 -8.47 -13.86 -8.18
N ARG A 198 -9.33 -12.95 -7.69
CA ARG A 198 -10.73 -12.86 -8.09
C ARG A 198 -11.11 -11.44 -8.48
N LEU A 199 -11.83 -11.29 -9.59
CA LEU A 199 -12.52 -10.06 -9.95
C LEU A 199 -14.03 -10.29 -9.84
N LEU A 200 -14.66 -9.54 -8.95
CA LEU A 200 -16.10 -9.56 -8.73
C LEU A 200 -16.71 -8.32 -9.34
N ARG A 201 -17.50 -8.48 -10.39
CA ARG A 201 -18.23 -7.38 -11.00
C ARG A 201 -19.55 -7.15 -10.27
N ASN A 202 -19.83 -5.91 -9.92
CA ASN A 202 -21.10 -5.48 -9.38
C ASN A 202 -22.20 -5.56 -10.47
N GLN A 203 -23.38 -6.06 -10.12
CA GLN A 203 -24.50 -6.18 -11.05
C GLN A 203 -25.48 -5.00 -10.98
N GLY A 204 -25.25 -4.03 -10.09
CA GLY A 204 -26.14 -2.89 -9.84
C GLY A 204 -27.47 -3.26 -9.16
N ASP A 205 -27.62 -4.51 -8.76
CA ASP A 205 -28.81 -5.01 -8.04
C ASP A 205 -28.51 -5.41 -6.59
N GLY A 206 -27.31 -5.06 -6.11
CA GLY A 206 -26.80 -5.40 -4.79
C GLY A 206 -26.09 -6.76 -4.71
N THR A 207 -25.80 -7.39 -5.87
CA THR A 207 -25.08 -8.66 -5.95
C THR A 207 -23.82 -8.55 -6.82
N PHE A 208 -22.88 -9.47 -6.62
CA PHE A 208 -21.65 -9.57 -7.38
C PHE A 208 -21.57 -10.89 -8.16
N VAL A 209 -20.92 -10.86 -9.33
CA VAL A 209 -20.59 -12.05 -10.12
C VAL A 209 -19.08 -12.16 -10.29
N ASP A 210 -18.55 -13.39 -10.13
CA ASP A 210 -17.13 -13.67 -10.40
C ASP A 210 -16.90 -13.71 -11.92
N VAL A 211 -16.19 -12.73 -12.45
CA VAL A 211 -15.82 -12.57 -13.86
C VAL A 211 -14.33 -12.80 -14.11
N THR A 212 -13.63 -13.40 -13.16
CA THR A 212 -12.17 -13.57 -13.18
C THR A 212 -11.65 -14.25 -14.45
N ASP A 213 -12.31 -15.32 -14.90
CA ASP A 213 -11.86 -16.07 -16.06
C ASP A 213 -12.15 -15.33 -17.37
N GLU A 214 -13.29 -14.67 -17.44
CA GLU A 214 -13.71 -13.86 -18.58
C GLU A 214 -12.83 -12.64 -18.77
N SER A 215 -12.47 -11.97 -17.67
CA SER A 215 -11.63 -10.76 -17.69
C SER A 215 -10.14 -11.04 -17.86
N GLY A 216 -9.67 -12.27 -17.59
CA GLY A 216 -8.28 -12.67 -17.78
C GLY A 216 -7.32 -12.23 -16.67
N VAL A 217 -7.82 -11.82 -15.49
CA VAL A 217 -7.01 -11.32 -14.35
C VAL A 217 -6.77 -12.35 -13.24
N GLY A 218 -7.07 -13.62 -13.48
CA GLY A 218 -6.99 -14.72 -12.52
C GLY A 218 -5.56 -15.20 -12.28
N ASP A 219 -4.70 -14.35 -11.74
CA ASP A 219 -3.34 -14.73 -11.34
C ASP A 219 -3.36 -15.83 -10.27
N ASN A 220 -2.50 -16.83 -10.42
CA ASN A 220 -2.41 -17.97 -9.49
C ASN A 220 -1.20 -17.88 -8.55
N ARG A 221 -0.48 -16.77 -8.57
CA ARG A 221 0.67 -16.49 -7.72
C ARG A 221 0.21 -16.13 -6.31
N TRP A 222 1.14 -15.96 -5.39
CA TRP A 222 0.82 -15.29 -4.13
C TRP A 222 0.83 -13.78 -4.36
N SER A 223 -0.35 -13.20 -4.49
CA SER A 223 -0.53 -11.76 -4.64
C SER A 223 -0.77 -11.09 -3.29
N ALA A 224 -0.22 -9.88 -3.13
CA ALA A 224 -0.36 -9.03 -1.96
C ALA A 224 -1.27 -7.82 -2.26
N SER A 225 -0.77 -6.60 -2.17
CA SER A 225 -1.56 -5.41 -2.53
C SER A 225 -1.77 -5.28 -4.04
N ALA A 226 -2.84 -4.58 -4.41
CA ALA A 226 -3.11 -4.18 -5.79
C ALA A 226 -3.56 -2.73 -5.86
N ALA A 227 -3.54 -2.14 -7.06
CA ALA A 227 -4.00 -0.78 -7.30
C ALA A 227 -4.70 -0.66 -8.66
N PHE A 228 -5.84 0.03 -8.70
CA PHE A 228 -6.42 0.53 -9.95
C PHE A 228 -5.87 1.93 -10.24
N ALA A 229 -5.47 2.18 -11.48
CA ALA A 229 -5.10 3.49 -12.00
C ALA A 229 -5.05 3.44 -13.53
N ASP A 230 -5.14 4.58 -14.20
CA ASP A 230 -4.90 4.69 -15.66
C ASP A 230 -3.38 4.70 -15.93
N LEU A 231 -2.80 3.51 -16.07
CA LEU A 231 -1.36 3.33 -16.30
C LEU A 231 -1.00 3.35 -17.78
N SER A 232 -1.98 3.17 -18.65
CA SER A 232 -1.79 3.20 -20.11
C SER A 232 -1.95 4.61 -20.69
N GLY A 233 -2.67 5.50 -20.01
CA GLY A 233 -2.99 6.85 -20.44
C GLY A 233 -4.19 6.92 -21.38
N ASP A 234 -5.09 5.91 -21.38
CA ASP A 234 -6.25 5.84 -22.26
C ASP A 234 -7.57 6.24 -21.57
N GLY A 235 -7.53 6.51 -20.27
CA GLY A 235 -8.67 6.94 -19.45
C GLY A 235 -9.43 5.79 -18.80
N LEU A 236 -9.02 4.54 -19.01
CA LEU A 236 -9.59 3.37 -18.35
C LEU A 236 -8.77 3.00 -17.11
N LEU A 237 -9.38 2.31 -16.15
CA LEU A 237 -8.66 1.78 -14.99
C LEU A 237 -7.94 0.49 -15.34
N ASP A 238 -6.61 0.54 -15.39
CA ASP A 238 -5.72 -0.61 -15.42
C ASP A 238 -5.51 -1.14 -14.00
N LEU A 239 -5.01 -2.38 -13.89
CA LEU A 239 -4.80 -3.06 -12.63
C LEU A 239 -3.33 -3.43 -12.44
N TYR A 240 -2.69 -2.91 -11.39
CA TYR A 240 -1.36 -3.32 -10.94
C TYR A 240 -1.47 -4.27 -9.77
N VAL A 241 -0.74 -5.41 -9.82
CA VAL A 241 -0.77 -6.46 -8.79
C VAL A 241 0.64 -6.75 -8.29
N CYS A 242 0.86 -6.53 -7.00
CA CYS A 242 2.07 -6.94 -6.31
C CYS A 242 2.07 -8.44 -6.07
N ASN A 243 3.12 -9.12 -6.51
CA ASN A 243 3.34 -10.54 -6.23
C ASN A 243 4.52 -10.72 -5.25
N TYR A 244 4.41 -11.72 -4.39
CA TYR A 244 5.35 -11.88 -3.28
C TYR A 244 6.30 -13.07 -3.51
N LEU A 245 6.05 -14.18 -2.86
CA LEU A 245 6.95 -15.33 -2.85
C LEU A 245 6.40 -16.49 -3.69
N VAL A 246 7.28 -17.28 -4.26
CA VAL A 246 6.89 -18.60 -4.80
C VAL A 246 6.59 -19.50 -3.61
N TYR A 247 5.33 -19.85 -3.45
CA TYR A 247 4.84 -20.57 -2.29
C TYR A 247 3.71 -21.52 -2.67
N ASP A 248 3.84 -22.77 -2.25
CA ASP A 248 2.78 -23.77 -2.34
C ASP A 248 2.26 -24.08 -0.92
N PRO A 249 1.04 -23.66 -0.56
CA PRO A 249 0.50 -23.94 0.77
C PRO A 249 0.22 -25.43 1.03
N LEU A 250 0.17 -26.27 -0.02
CA LEU A 250 -0.01 -27.72 0.11
C LEU A 250 1.32 -28.46 0.33
N ASP A 251 2.44 -27.86 -0.09
CA ASP A 251 3.81 -28.35 0.17
C ASP A 251 4.70 -27.18 0.64
N PRO A 252 4.38 -26.58 1.82
CA PRO A 252 5.05 -25.39 2.28
C PRO A 252 6.48 -25.65 2.71
N LEU A 253 7.39 -24.71 2.44
CA LEU A 253 8.72 -24.72 3.02
C LEU A 253 8.61 -24.58 4.56
N GLU A 254 9.08 -25.60 5.29
CA GLU A 254 9.10 -25.59 6.75
C GLU A 254 10.50 -25.22 7.26
N CYS A 255 10.57 -24.14 8.01
CA CYS A 255 11.83 -23.71 8.65
C CYS A 255 11.81 -24.00 10.14
N ARG A 256 13.00 -24.27 10.71
CA ARG A 256 13.17 -24.59 12.13
C ARG A 256 14.33 -23.81 12.73
N ASN A 257 14.19 -23.44 14.00
CA ASN A 257 15.29 -22.89 14.77
C ASN A 257 16.29 -23.99 15.17
N ARG A 258 17.35 -23.62 15.89
CA ARG A 258 18.40 -24.56 16.34
C ARG A 258 17.90 -25.65 17.30
N ASP A 259 16.79 -25.36 17.98
CA ASP A 259 16.15 -26.29 18.95
C ASP A 259 15.11 -27.21 18.27
N GLY A 260 14.95 -27.08 16.93
CA GLY A 260 14.04 -27.89 16.13
C GLY A 260 12.60 -27.40 16.12
N GLU A 261 12.29 -26.25 16.71
CA GLU A 261 10.96 -25.65 16.71
C GLU A 261 10.65 -24.97 15.38
N TYR A 262 9.40 -24.99 14.96
CA TYR A 262 8.94 -24.28 13.77
C TYR A 262 9.11 -22.76 13.89
N ARG A 263 9.58 -22.13 12.83
CA ARG A 263 9.67 -20.67 12.68
C ARG A 263 9.22 -20.24 11.30
N ILE A 264 8.91 -18.97 11.15
CA ILE A 264 8.68 -18.36 9.83
C ILE A 264 9.99 -18.44 9.00
N CYS A 265 9.89 -18.93 7.75
CA CYS A 265 11.01 -18.91 6.82
C CYS A 265 11.35 -17.46 6.45
N HIS A 266 12.64 -17.13 6.42
CA HIS A 266 13.05 -15.80 6.03
C HIS A 266 12.80 -15.58 4.53
N PRO A 267 12.21 -14.45 4.09
CA PRO A 267 11.89 -14.22 2.67
C PRO A 267 13.07 -14.34 1.72
N ARG A 268 14.29 -14.06 2.17
CA ARG A 268 15.54 -14.24 1.38
C ARG A 268 15.83 -15.70 1.01
N GLU A 269 15.25 -16.66 1.73
CA GLU A 269 15.40 -18.11 1.48
C GLU A 269 14.44 -18.61 0.39
N MET A 270 13.53 -17.75 -0.08
CA MET A 270 12.46 -18.11 -0.99
C MET A 270 12.56 -17.32 -2.31
N PRO A 271 12.28 -17.95 -3.46
CA PRO A 271 12.21 -17.22 -4.72
C PRO A 271 11.00 -16.30 -4.75
N TYR A 272 11.06 -15.29 -5.63
CA TYR A 272 10.01 -14.29 -5.82
C TYR A 272 9.13 -14.61 -7.03
N TYR A 273 7.94 -14.00 -7.06
CA TYR A 273 7.14 -13.83 -8.27
C TYR A 273 7.27 -12.40 -8.80
N PRO A 274 7.36 -12.18 -10.14
CA PRO A 274 7.27 -10.84 -10.71
C PRO A 274 5.87 -10.26 -10.48
N ASN A 275 5.80 -8.94 -10.37
CA ASN A 275 4.53 -8.21 -10.37
C ASN A 275 3.85 -8.31 -11.75
N GLU A 276 2.57 -7.95 -11.80
CA GLU A 276 1.83 -7.90 -13.06
C GLU A 276 1.09 -6.56 -13.20
N CYS A 277 1.04 -6.09 -14.43
CA CYS A 277 0.22 -4.96 -14.82
C CYS A 277 -0.76 -5.43 -15.91
N TYR A 278 -2.03 -5.39 -15.61
CA TYR A 278 -3.12 -5.77 -16.49
C TYR A 278 -3.72 -4.51 -17.11
N ILE A 279 -3.61 -4.37 -18.43
CA ILE A 279 -4.12 -3.23 -19.18
C ILE A 279 -5.56 -3.50 -19.60
N ASN A 280 -6.46 -2.64 -19.20
CA ASN A 280 -7.88 -2.69 -19.54
C ASN A 280 -8.09 -2.51 -21.06
N GLN A 281 -8.89 -3.38 -21.69
CA GLN A 281 -9.13 -3.32 -23.13
C GLN A 281 -10.45 -2.59 -23.48
N GLY A 282 -11.19 -2.11 -22.47
CA GLY A 282 -12.46 -1.40 -22.65
C GLY A 282 -13.65 -2.30 -23.04
N ASP A 283 -13.47 -3.61 -23.03
CA ASP A 283 -14.52 -4.60 -23.34
C ASP A 283 -14.80 -5.56 -22.18
N GLY A 284 -14.30 -5.21 -20.98
CA GLY A 284 -14.40 -6.02 -19.77
C GLY A 284 -13.24 -7.02 -19.60
N THR A 285 -12.28 -7.04 -20.53
CA THR A 285 -11.09 -7.90 -20.48
C THR A 285 -9.82 -7.10 -20.23
N PHE A 286 -8.76 -7.78 -19.78
CA PHE A 286 -7.45 -7.19 -19.53
C PHE A 286 -6.34 -7.97 -20.23
N ALA A 287 -5.28 -7.27 -20.64
CA ALA A 287 -4.07 -7.86 -21.20
C ALA A 287 -2.91 -7.75 -20.19
N PRO A 288 -2.21 -8.85 -19.82
CA PRO A 288 -1.03 -8.78 -18.97
C PRO A 288 0.14 -8.17 -19.76
N GLU A 289 0.60 -7.00 -19.33
CA GLU A 289 1.67 -6.22 -19.99
C GLU A 289 2.77 -5.75 -19.03
N GLY A 290 2.90 -6.32 -17.84
CA GLY A 290 3.87 -5.89 -16.83
C GLY A 290 5.31 -5.85 -17.36
N GLU A 291 5.82 -6.94 -17.93
CA GLU A 291 7.17 -7.01 -18.52
C GLU A 291 7.30 -6.06 -19.71
N LYS A 292 6.32 -6.01 -20.61
CA LYS A 292 6.32 -5.15 -21.81
C LYS A 292 6.44 -3.66 -21.47
N ARG A 293 5.84 -3.25 -20.34
CA ARG A 293 5.83 -1.86 -19.88
C ARG A 293 6.97 -1.54 -18.91
N GLY A 294 7.75 -2.55 -18.46
CA GLY A 294 8.81 -2.38 -17.47
C GLY A 294 8.29 -2.21 -16.04
N LEU A 295 7.13 -2.81 -15.73
CA LEU A 295 6.44 -2.76 -14.44
C LEU A 295 6.49 -4.09 -13.65
N ASP A 296 7.15 -5.11 -14.19
CA ASP A 296 7.21 -6.46 -13.60
C ASP A 296 8.09 -6.58 -12.35
N GLY A 297 8.99 -5.61 -12.12
CA GLY A 297 9.81 -5.52 -10.91
C GLY A 297 10.65 -6.77 -10.61
N PRO A 298 11.59 -7.15 -11.49
CA PRO A 298 12.33 -8.39 -11.32
C PRO A 298 13.20 -8.39 -10.05
N GLY A 299 13.21 -9.50 -9.32
CA GLY A 299 14.04 -9.69 -8.12
C GLY A 299 13.43 -9.17 -6.83
N SER A 300 12.20 -8.67 -6.85
CA SER A 300 11.53 -8.10 -5.68
C SER A 300 10.61 -9.08 -4.97
N LYS A 301 10.15 -8.66 -3.80
CA LYS A 301 9.15 -9.33 -2.97
C LYS A 301 8.12 -8.28 -2.56
N SER A 302 7.22 -7.96 -3.47
CA SER A 302 6.36 -6.80 -3.37
C SER A 302 5.18 -7.03 -2.43
N LEU A 303 4.93 -6.09 -1.52
CA LEU A 303 3.85 -6.16 -0.54
C LEU A 303 2.88 -4.98 -0.63
N GLY A 304 3.37 -3.76 -0.81
CA GLY A 304 2.55 -2.56 -0.92
C GLY A 304 2.70 -1.88 -2.27
N VAL A 305 1.67 -1.19 -2.75
CA VAL A 305 1.71 -0.36 -3.96
C VAL A 305 0.92 0.93 -3.77
N ALA A 306 1.44 2.01 -4.32
CA ALA A 306 0.73 3.29 -4.46
C ALA A 306 1.03 3.91 -5.83
N VAL A 307 -0.01 4.45 -6.47
CA VAL A 307 0.07 5.09 -7.79
C VAL A 307 -0.30 6.56 -7.65
N ALA A 308 0.65 7.44 -7.94
CA ALA A 308 0.49 8.89 -7.85
C ALA A 308 1.50 9.60 -8.76
N ASP A 309 1.32 10.89 -9.00
CA ASP A 309 2.32 11.72 -9.69
C ASP A 309 3.38 12.22 -8.69
N PHE A 310 4.45 11.45 -8.54
CA PHE A 310 5.56 11.78 -7.63
C PHE A 310 6.54 12.78 -8.22
N THR A 311 6.58 12.90 -9.53
CA THR A 311 7.49 13.82 -10.25
C THR A 311 6.90 15.20 -10.47
N GLY A 312 5.57 15.35 -10.41
CA GLY A 312 4.86 16.58 -10.67
C GLY A 312 4.69 16.89 -12.18
N ASP A 313 4.91 15.90 -13.05
CA ASP A 313 4.81 16.05 -14.51
C ASP A 313 3.40 15.82 -15.07
N GLY A 314 2.49 15.33 -14.25
CA GLY A 314 1.09 15.07 -14.61
C GLY A 314 0.79 13.61 -14.93
N LEU A 315 1.80 12.75 -14.98
CA LEU A 315 1.65 11.32 -15.29
C LEU A 315 1.65 10.48 -14.00
N PRO A 316 0.95 9.33 -13.96
CA PRO A 316 0.98 8.44 -12.82
C PRO A 316 2.28 7.64 -12.78
N ASP A 317 3.02 7.75 -11.68
CA ASP A 317 4.16 6.90 -11.33
C ASP A 317 3.69 5.80 -10.36
N VAL A 318 4.47 4.70 -10.25
CA VAL A 318 4.13 3.56 -9.39
C VAL A 318 5.24 3.36 -8.35
N TYR A 319 4.90 3.51 -7.06
CA TYR A 319 5.80 3.17 -5.95
C TYR A 319 5.41 1.83 -5.35
N VAL A 320 6.41 0.95 -5.14
CA VAL A 320 6.22 -0.41 -4.61
C VAL A 320 7.12 -0.62 -3.40
N ALA A 321 6.51 -0.97 -2.27
CA ALA A 321 7.22 -1.37 -1.07
C ALA A 321 7.58 -2.87 -1.14
N ASN A 322 8.86 -3.17 -0.99
CA ASN A 322 9.42 -4.51 -1.15
C ASN A 322 9.98 -5.03 0.17
N ASP A 323 9.74 -6.31 0.45
CA ASP A 323 10.28 -7.01 1.60
C ASP A 323 11.74 -7.43 1.36
N THR A 324 12.65 -6.90 2.20
CA THR A 324 14.10 -7.25 2.21
C THR A 324 14.89 -6.96 0.93
N THR A 325 14.30 -6.23 -0.01
CA THR A 325 14.95 -5.74 -1.24
C THR A 325 14.70 -4.24 -1.41
N ALA A 326 15.37 -3.58 -2.37
CA ALA A 326 15.07 -2.17 -2.65
C ALA A 326 13.60 -1.99 -3.01
N ASN A 327 12.96 -0.91 -2.51
CA ASN A 327 11.67 -0.48 -3.02
C ASN A 327 11.80 -0.06 -4.48
N PHE A 328 10.70 -0.08 -5.23
CA PHE A 328 10.67 0.44 -6.60
C PHE A 328 9.96 1.78 -6.68
N LEU A 329 10.43 2.60 -7.60
CA LEU A 329 9.73 3.76 -8.12
C LEU A 329 9.79 3.70 -9.65
N PHE A 330 8.72 3.27 -10.25
CA PHE A 330 8.57 3.22 -11.69
C PHE A 330 8.07 4.58 -12.19
N ILE A 331 8.94 5.33 -12.86
CA ILE A 331 8.62 6.64 -13.44
C ILE A 331 8.04 6.45 -14.83
N ASN A 332 6.85 7.01 -15.06
CA ASN A 332 6.17 7.01 -16.35
C ASN A 332 6.99 7.80 -17.38
N GLN A 333 7.20 7.23 -18.57
CA GLN A 333 7.99 7.87 -19.63
C GLN A 333 7.13 8.65 -20.63
N GLY A 334 5.80 8.66 -20.44
CA GLY A 334 4.85 9.34 -21.35
C GLY A 334 4.58 8.63 -22.67
N ASP A 335 5.13 7.44 -22.85
CA ASP A 335 4.94 6.59 -24.05
C ASP A 335 4.27 5.24 -23.73
N GLY A 336 3.71 5.11 -22.51
CA GLY A 336 3.10 3.90 -21.98
C GLY A 336 4.11 2.90 -21.42
N THR A 337 5.39 3.27 -21.30
CA THR A 337 6.42 2.48 -20.60
C THR A 337 6.88 3.16 -19.32
N TYR A 338 7.50 2.39 -18.45
CA TYR A 338 7.97 2.84 -17.15
C TYR A 338 9.44 2.48 -16.94
N ARG A 339 10.11 3.27 -16.12
CA ARG A 339 11.51 3.04 -15.77
C ARG A 339 11.69 3.02 -14.26
N GLU A 340 12.23 1.94 -13.72
CA GLU A 340 12.58 1.85 -12.32
C GLU A 340 13.73 2.83 -11.96
N GLN A 341 13.52 3.69 -10.96
CA GLN A 341 14.46 4.73 -10.55
C GLN A 341 14.51 4.97 -9.03
N ALA A 342 14.00 4.09 -8.18
CA ALA A 342 13.91 4.35 -6.74
C ALA A 342 15.27 4.64 -6.08
N LEU A 343 16.32 3.91 -6.45
CA LEU A 343 17.68 4.17 -5.95
C LEU A 343 18.21 5.54 -6.39
N ALA A 344 17.97 5.92 -7.64
CA ALA A 344 18.39 7.23 -8.19
C ALA A 344 17.61 8.38 -7.57
N PHE A 345 16.32 8.15 -7.25
CA PHE A 345 15.44 9.11 -6.60
C PHE A 345 15.57 9.12 -5.07
N GLY A 346 16.32 8.19 -4.45
CA GLY A 346 16.60 8.18 -3.02
C GLY A 346 15.46 7.64 -2.15
N CYS A 347 14.52 6.84 -2.69
CA CYS A 347 13.44 6.18 -1.95
C CYS A 347 13.47 4.64 -2.06
N GLY A 348 14.54 4.07 -2.63
CA GLY A 348 14.72 2.62 -2.73
C GLY A 348 15.32 1.98 -1.48
N VAL A 349 15.94 2.77 -0.60
CA VAL A 349 16.65 2.34 0.62
C VAL A 349 16.53 3.44 1.68
N ASN A 350 16.81 3.11 2.96
CA ASN A 350 16.88 4.11 4.03
C ASN A 350 18.12 5.02 3.91
N GLN A 351 18.26 6.01 4.80
CA GLN A 351 19.37 6.97 4.76
C GLN A 351 20.76 6.32 4.96
N GLU A 352 20.84 5.14 5.57
CA GLU A 352 22.07 4.35 5.74
C GLU A 352 22.39 3.50 4.50
N GLY A 353 21.53 3.49 3.46
CA GLY A 353 21.66 2.69 2.25
C GLY A 353 21.31 1.22 2.44
N MET A 354 20.50 0.89 3.44
CA MET A 354 20.07 -0.47 3.74
C MET A 354 18.71 -0.78 3.13
N TYR A 355 18.53 -2.02 2.66
CA TYR A 355 17.23 -2.57 2.31
C TYR A 355 16.46 -2.89 3.58
N GLU A 356 15.21 -2.51 3.63
CA GLU A 356 14.27 -2.79 4.73
C GLU A 356 13.10 -3.64 4.22
N ALA A 357 12.33 -4.23 5.12
CA ALA A 357 11.14 -4.99 4.78
C ALA A 357 9.93 -4.05 4.66
N GLY A 358 9.78 -3.43 3.50
CA GLY A 358 8.67 -2.51 3.21
C GLY A 358 7.33 -3.22 3.06
N MET A 359 6.27 -2.68 3.70
CA MET A 359 4.93 -3.27 3.72
C MET A 359 3.84 -2.26 3.36
N GLY A 360 3.29 -1.51 4.32
CA GLY A 360 2.26 -0.51 4.10
C GLY A 360 2.83 0.82 3.61
N ILE A 361 2.04 1.54 2.82
CA ILE A 361 2.41 2.83 2.22
C ILE A 361 1.34 3.86 2.54
N ALA A 362 1.73 5.04 3.01
CA ALA A 362 0.85 6.20 3.06
C ALA A 362 1.45 7.35 2.24
N ILE A 363 0.62 8.04 1.49
CA ILE A 363 1.00 9.12 0.58
C ILE A 363 0.26 10.40 0.97
N ALA A 364 0.99 11.48 1.21
CA ALA A 364 0.43 12.79 1.48
C ALA A 364 1.47 13.88 1.25
N ASP A 365 1.04 15.11 0.99
CA ASP A 365 1.83 16.33 1.15
C ASP A 365 1.77 16.74 2.63
N TYR A 366 2.64 16.11 3.48
CA TYR A 366 2.52 16.28 4.93
C TYR A 366 3.05 17.64 5.42
N ASP A 367 3.94 18.29 4.67
CA ASP A 367 4.55 19.58 5.06
C ASP A 367 4.01 20.78 4.25
N GLY A 368 3.05 20.56 3.35
CA GLY A 368 2.34 21.59 2.61
C GLY A 368 3.18 22.27 1.51
N ASP A 369 4.18 21.56 0.96
CA ASP A 369 5.04 22.09 -0.09
C ASP A 369 4.51 21.86 -1.52
N GLY A 370 3.39 21.12 -1.66
CA GLY A 370 2.69 20.84 -2.91
C GLY A 370 3.19 19.61 -3.66
N PHE A 371 4.02 18.78 -3.01
CA PHE A 371 4.51 17.51 -3.54
C PHE A 371 4.17 16.37 -2.60
N LEU A 372 3.90 15.21 -3.16
CA LEU A 372 3.52 14.03 -2.37
C LEU A 372 4.75 13.35 -1.77
N ASP A 373 4.70 13.12 -0.47
CA ASP A 373 5.69 12.39 0.30
C ASP A 373 5.25 10.94 0.48
N ILE A 374 6.22 10.06 0.80
CA ILE A 374 6.00 8.63 0.95
C ILE A 374 6.36 8.21 2.38
N TYR A 375 5.42 7.59 3.06
CA TYR A 375 5.68 6.89 4.31
C TYR A 375 5.53 5.39 4.11
N THR A 376 6.55 4.60 4.53
CA THR A 376 6.56 3.14 4.41
C THR A 376 6.76 2.50 5.77
N THR A 377 5.96 1.49 6.10
CA THR A 377 6.11 0.69 7.32
C THR A 377 7.10 -0.45 7.11
N HIS A 378 7.84 -0.81 8.18
CA HIS A 378 8.93 -1.77 8.12
C HIS A 378 8.90 -2.80 9.26
N PHE A 379 9.83 -3.76 9.19
CA PHE A 379 9.98 -4.84 10.15
C PHE A 379 10.48 -4.36 11.51
N HIS A 380 10.37 -5.23 12.52
CA HIS A 380 10.93 -5.02 13.85
C HIS A 380 12.45 -4.78 13.80
N GLU A 381 12.94 -3.81 14.55
CA GLU A 381 14.33 -3.31 14.53
C GLU A 381 14.73 -2.57 13.23
N GLU A 382 13.76 -2.34 12.33
CA GLU A 382 13.82 -1.39 11.23
C GLU A 382 12.83 -0.26 11.55
N SER A 383 13.20 1.01 11.41
CA SER A 383 12.24 2.08 11.63
C SER A 383 11.36 2.27 10.40
N ASN A 384 10.08 2.58 10.60
CA ASN A 384 9.29 3.04 9.47
C ASN A 384 9.93 4.29 8.87
N THR A 385 9.88 4.45 7.55
CA THR A 385 10.61 5.50 6.83
C THR A 385 9.70 6.53 6.20
N LEU A 386 9.99 7.82 6.44
CA LEU A 386 9.36 8.95 5.77
C LEU A 386 10.32 9.56 4.75
N TYR A 387 10.01 9.36 3.48
CA TYR A 387 10.71 9.94 2.35
C TYR A 387 10.04 11.26 1.95
N ARG A 388 10.71 12.38 2.23
CA ARG A 388 10.25 13.70 1.80
C ARG A 388 10.60 13.94 0.32
N ASN A 389 9.62 14.35 -0.47
CA ASN A 389 9.80 14.71 -1.86
C ASN A 389 10.63 16.00 -2.00
N GLN A 390 11.53 16.04 -2.95
CA GLN A 390 12.41 17.17 -3.26
C GLN A 390 11.94 17.90 -4.53
N ASN A 391 10.70 18.34 -4.52
CA ASN A 391 10.05 19.06 -5.63
C ASN A 391 10.05 18.24 -6.94
N GLY A 392 9.67 16.97 -6.86
CA GLY A 392 9.59 16.06 -8.01
C GLY A 392 10.94 15.55 -8.53
N LYS A 393 12.07 15.86 -7.86
CA LYS A 393 13.43 15.53 -8.34
C LYS A 393 14.08 14.39 -7.57
N GLY A 394 13.36 13.76 -6.70
CA GLY A 394 13.81 12.68 -5.83
C GLY A 394 13.30 12.84 -4.40
N PHE A 395 13.72 11.95 -3.54
CA PHE A 395 13.27 11.85 -2.16
C PHE A 395 14.45 11.91 -1.21
N ARG A 396 14.18 12.28 0.02
CA ARG A 396 15.13 12.21 1.12
C ARG A 396 14.47 11.56 2.33
N ASP A 397 15.10 10.52 2.86
CA ASP A 397 14.72 9.98 4.16
C ASP A 397 14.99 11.02 5.24
N ILE A 398 13.93 11.43 5.94
CA ILE A 398 13.97 12.42 7.01
C ILE A 398 13.48 11.86 8.35
N THR A 399 13.24 10.56 8.43
CA THR A 399 12.62 9.84 9.54
C THR A 399 13.19 10.23 10.90
N ALA A 400 14.53 10.18 11.03
CA ALA A 400 15.21 10.54 12.27
C ALA A 400 15.10 12.03 12.58
N MET A 401 15.08 12.89 11.53
CA MET A 401 15.04 14.33 11.67
C MET A 401 13.68 14.83 12.20
N VAL A 402 12.59 14.15 11.80
CA VAL A 402 11.23 14.51 12.21
C VAL A 402 10.69 13.72 13.41
N GLY A 403 11.54 12.89 14.05
CA GLY A 403 11.21 12.22 15.32
C GLY A 403 10.51 10.86 15.19
N LEU A 404 10.36 10.29 14.00
CA LEU A 404 9.67 9.00 13.78
C LEU A 404 10.57 7.78 14.02
N HIS A 405 11.90 7.89 13.93
CA HIS A 405 12.81 6.74 14.02
C HIS A 405 12.69 5.98 15.35
N LYS A 406 12.86 6.67 16.48
CA LYS A 406 12.89 6.00 17.80
C LYS A 406 11.58 5.31 18.18
N PRO A 407 10.39 5.92 18.00
CA PRO A 407 9.15 5.27 18.42
C PRO A 407 8.74 4.10 17.53
N THR A 408 9.13 4.09 16.25
CA THR A 408 8.77 3.00 15.31
C THR A 408 9.75 1.84 15.30
N LEU A 409 11.03 2.06 15.65
CA LEU A 409 12.09 1.05 15.67
C LEU A 409 11.72 -0.26 16.41
N PRO A 410 11.08 -0.24 17.60
CA PRO A 410 10.71 -1.45 18.32
C PRO A 410 9.37 -2.06 17.85
N ARG A 411 8.85 -1.66 16.73
CA ARG A 411 7.56 -2.10 16.19
C ARG A 411 7.75 -2.84 14.86
N LEU A 412 6.74 -3.58 14.46
CA LEU A 412 6.60 -4.13 13.12
C LEU A 412 5.29 -3.56 12.57
N GLY A 413 5.42 -2.60 11.64
CA GLY A 413 4.29 -1.86 11.08
C GLY A 413 3.71 -2.53 9.84
N PHE A 414 2.38 -2.48 9.67
CA PHE A 414 1.67 -2.90 8.47
C PHE A 414 0.82 -1.77 7.91
N GLY A 415 -0.50 -1.85 8.00
CA GLY A 415 -1.40 -0.82 7.48
C GLY A 415 -1.15 0.55 8.13
N THR A 416 -1.24 1.60 7.33
CA THR A 416 -0.94 2.97 7.73
C THR A 416 -1.74 3.98 6.91
N VAL A 417 -2.01 5.14 7.50
CA VAL A 417 -2.63 6.29 6.82
C VAL A 417 -2.02 7.58 7.33
N ILE A 418 -1.91 8.58 6.46
CA ILE A 418 -1.56 9.97 6.80
C ILE A 418 -2.74 10.85 6.39
N GLN A 419 -3.43 11.45 7.38
CA GLN A 419 -4.62 12.26 7.18
C GLN A 419 -4.91 13.10 8.44
N ASP A 420 -5.51 14.28 8.29
CA ASP A 420 -6.13 14.99 9.41
C ASP A 420 -7.43 14.26 9.80
N LEU A 421 -7.38 13.49 10.89
CA LEU A 421 -8.47 12.60 11.31
C LEU A 421 -9.52 13.26 12.22
N ASN A 422 -9.35 14.55 12.57
CA ASN A 422 -10.28 15.29 13.41
C ASN A 422 -10.58 16.71 12.90
N ALA A 423 -10.05 17.07 11.74
CA ALA A 423 -10.16 18.38 11.09
C ALA A 423 -9.56 19.55 11.91
N ASP A 424 -8.59 19.32 12.81
CA ASP A 424 -7.96 20.39 13.58
C ASP A 424 -6.94 21.21 12.77
N GLY A 425 -6.61 20.77 11.56
CA GLY A 425 -5.65 21.36 10.64
C GLY A 425 -4.22 20.82 10.80
N ALA A 426 -4.00 19.86 11.71
CA ALA A 426 -2.76 19.12 11.81
C ALA A 426 -2.91 17.74 11.17
N ILE A 427 -1.90 17.27 10.48
CA ILE A 427 -1.90 15.93 9.88
C ILE A 427 -1.55 14.89 10.93
N ASP A 428 -2.31 13.81 10.97
CA ASP A 428 -2.06 12.63 11.78
C ASP A 428 -1.49 11.49 10.95
N LEU A 429 -0.72 10.61 11.60
CA LEU A 429 -0.20 9.38 11.04
C LEU A 429 -0.63 8.23 11.95
N PHE A 430 -1.42 7.30 11.44
CA PHE A 430 -1.80 6.06 12.12
C PHE A 430 -1.03 4.87 11.56
N VAL A 431 -0.58 3.97 12.44
CA VAL A 431 0.11 2.72 12.09
C VAL A 431 -0.42 1.59 12.93
N THR A 432 -0.88 0.50 12.28
CA THR A 432 -1.16 -0.74 12.98
C THR A 432 0.06 -1.65 12.99
N ASN A 433 0.31 -2.31 14.13
CA ASN A 433 1.50 -3.11 14.37
C ASN A 433 1.15 -4.56 14.75
N GLY A 434 2.08 -5.50 14.49
CA GLY A 434 1.95 -6.89 14.90
C GLY A 434 3.01 -7.79 14.29
N HIS A 435 3.76 -8.54 15.13
CA HIS A 435 4.85 -9.38 14.66
C HIS A 435 4.34 -10.64 13.94
N ILE A 436 5.12 -11.11 12.96
CA ILE A 436 4.79 -12.33 12.20
C ILE A 436 5.09 -13.62 12.98
N GLU A 437 6.08 -13.61 13.86
CA GLU A 437 6.52 -14.77 14.64
C GLU A 437 5.51 -15.11 15.75
N ASN A 438 4.71 -16.15 15.54
CA ASN A 438 3.69 -16.63 16.50
C ASN A 438 4.13 -17.95 17.15
N TYR A 439 5.23 -17.94 17.94
CA TYR A 439 5.59 -19.07 18.77
C TYR A 439 5.15 -18.86 20.23
N PRO A 440 4.88 -19.94 21.00
CA PRO A 440 4.42 -19.82 22.37
C PRO A 440 5.35 -18.98 23.25
N GLY A 441 4.78 -17.95 23.89
CA GLY A 441 5.53 -17.06 24.79
C GLY A 441 6.30 -15.93 24.10
N ASN A 442 6.18 -15.71 22.80
CA ASN A 442 6.76 -14.55 22.14
C ASN A 442 6.08 -13.24 22.62
N PRO A 443 6.76 -12.38 23.40
CA PRO A 443 6.16 -11.16 23.92
C PRO A 443 5.94 -10.10 22.84
N LEU A 444 6.56 -10.26 21.65
CA LEU A 444 6.53 -9.31 20.56
C LEU A 444 5.41 -9.61 19.55
N HIS A 445 4.81 -10.82 19.57
CA HIS A 445 3.81 -11.20 18.57
C HIS A 445 2.66 -10.20 18.48
N ARG A 446 2.12 -9.78 19.62
CA ARG A 446 1.09 -8.75 19.72
C ARG A 446 1.72 -7.41 20.07
N MET A 447 1.47 -6.39 19.26
CA MET A 447 2.02 -5.05 19.42
C MET A 447 0.93 -4.00 19.55
N GLN A 448 1.24 -2.91 20.23
CA GLN A 448 0.36 -1.74 20.31
C GLN A 448 0.36 -0.99 18.97
N PRO A 449 -0.80 -0.53 18.47
CA PRO A 449 -0.87 0.42 17.37
C PRO A 449 -0.29 1.78 17.78
N GLN A 450 0.01 2.62 16.80
CA GLN A 450 0.58 3.94 17.05
C GLN A 450 -0.20 5.02 16.30
N VAL A 451 -0.26 6.20 16.91
CA VAL A 451 -0.73 7.41 16.25
C VAL A 451 0.18 8.59 16.59
N PHE A 452 0.50 9.37 15.57
CA PHE A 452 1.34 10.53 15.66
C PHE A 452 0.61 11.74 15.09
N THR A 453 0.85 12.93 15.64
CA THR A 453 0.36 14.20 15.10
C THR A 453 1.54 15.08 14.71
N PHE A 454 1.49 15.70 13.53
CA PHE A 454 2.55 16.57 13.02
C PHE A 454 2.42 17.99 13.60
N LEU A 455 3.46 18.43 14.30
CA LEU A 455 3.50 19.74 14.95
C LEU A 455 4.28 20.80 14.14
N GLY A 456 4.19 20.72 12.81
CA GLY A 456 4.83 21.64 11.87
C GLY A 456 6.34 21.43 11.66
N ARG A 457 7.02 20.71 12.55
CA ARG A 457 8.46 20.38 12.43
C ARG A 457 8.79 18.94 12.80
N GLN A 458 8.04 18.37 13.73
CA GLN A 458 8.26 17.02 14.26
C GLN A 458 6.93 16.34 14.47
N TRP A 459 6.95 15.03 14.35
CA TRP A 459 5.85 14.16 14.73
C TRP A 459 5.91 13.90 16.24
N LYS A 460 4.79 14.10 16.92
CA LYS A 460 4.60 13.75 18.33
C LYS A 460 3.90 12.39 18.38
N ASP A 461 4.49 11.42 19.10
CA ASP A 461 3.79 10.18 19.43
C ASP A 461 2.68 10.48 20.44
N CYS A 462 1.44 10.31 20.01
CA CYS A 462 0.22 10.54 20.78
C CYS A 462 -0.43 9.24 21.27
N SER A 463 0.14 8.07 20.99
CA SER A 463 -0.49 6.76 21.22
C SER A 463 -1.00 6.58 22.66
N THR A 464 -0.22 7.00 23.66
CA THR A 464 -0.63 6.87 25.09
C THR A 464 -1.75 7.84 25.49
N GLU A 465 -2.04 8.84 24.68
CA GLU A 465 -3.08 9.82 24.93
C GLU A 465 -4.32 9.60 24.07
N ALA A 466 -4.22 8.72 23.03
CA ALA A 466 -5.23 8.62 21.97
C ALA A 466 -6.48 7.81 22.35
N GLY A 467 -6.47 7.04 23.42
CA GLY A 467 -7.62 6.26 23.93
C GLY A 467 -7.28 4.80 24.18
N ASP A 468 -8.20 4.07 24.80
CA ASP A 468 -8.01 2.71 25.34
C ASP A 468 -7.64 1.66 24.26
N PHE A 469 -7.96 1.92 22.98
CA PHE A 469 -7.57 1.04 21.89
C PHE A 469 -6.05 0.93 21.77
N PHE A 470 -5.32 2.01 22.01
CA PHE A 470 -3.86 2.07 21.88
C PHE A 470 -3.11 1.38 23.03
N ASP A 471 -3.80 1.03 24.11
CA ASP A 471 -3.24 0.22 25.20
C ASP A 471 -3.27 -1.28 24.86
N GLN A 472 -4.06 -1.68 23.87
CA GLN A 472 -4.22 -3.08 23.49
C GLN A 472 -3.02 -3.55 22.65
N LYS A 473 -2.65 -4.83 22.85
CA LYS A 473 -1.65 -5.49 22.01
C LYS A 473 -2.36 -6.42 21.02
N LEU A 474 -2.25 -6.10 19.74
CA LEU A 474 -2.98 -6.73 18.64
C LEU A 474 -2.01 -7.26 17.59
N VAL A 475 -2.52 -8.00 16.61
CA VAL A 475 -1.78 -8.40 15.40
C VAL A 475 -2.45 -7.68 14.23
N GLY A 476 -2.12 -6.39 14.07
CA GLY A 476 -2.72 -5.54 13.05
C GLY A 476 -2.19 -5.82 11.66
N ARG A 477 -3.04 -5.66 10.63
CA ARG A 477 -2.71 -5.85 9.21
C ARG A 477 -3.28 -4.73 8.34
N GLY A 478 -4.42 -4.92 7.70
CA GLY A 478 -5.04 -3.94 6.82
C GLY A 478 -5.61 -2.72 7.55
N VAL A 479 -5.58 -1.58 6.88
CA VAL A 479 -6.17 -0.32 7.35
C VAL A 479 -6.83 0.39 6.19
N ALA A 480 -8.09 0.83 6.37
CA ALA A 480 -8.78 1.69 5.41
C ALA A 480 -9.45 2.88 6.09
N MET A 481 -9.50 4.02 5.40
CA MET A 481 -10.25 5.20 5.82
C MET A 481 -11.66 5.14 5.27
N VAL A 482 -12.65 5.51 6.12
CA VAL A 482 -14.07 5.54 5.77
C VAL A 482 -14.79 6.63 6.56
N ASP A 483 -15.48 7.57 5.93
CA ASP A 483 -16.43 8.46 6.64
C ASP A 483 -17.77 7.74 6.81
N SER A 484 -17.82 6.88 7.82
CA SER A 484 -18.94 5.95 8.05
C SER A 484 -20.27 6.62 8.40
N LEU A 485 -20.25 7.88 8.82
CA LEU A 485 -21.44 8.65 9.22
C LEU A 485 -21.65 9.93 8.40
N GLY A 486 -20.84 10.18 7.37
CA GLY A 486 -20.91 11.43 6.60
C GLY A 486 -20.59 12.68 7.43
N ARG A 487 -19.66 12.56 8.40
CA ARG A 487 -19.31 13.66 9.32
C ARG A 487 -18.24 14.60 8.78
N GLY A 488 -17.59 14.21 7.66
CA GLY A 488 -16.55 14.98 7.00
C GLY A 488 -15.13 14.69 7.48
N VAL A 489 -14.96 13.80 8.46
CA VAL A 489 -13.67 13.26 8.90
C VAL A 489 -13.71 11.73 8.84
N PRO A 490 -12.67 11.05 8.38
CA PRO A 490 -12.70 9.60 8.26
C PRO A 490 -12.54 8.91 9.61
N ASP A 491 -13.27 7.81 9.77
CA ASP A 491 -12.97 6.75 10.73
C ASP A 491 -11.86 5.87 10.12
N VAL A 492 -11.17 5.08 10.97
CA VAL A 492 -10.11 4.16 10.54
C VAL A 492 -10.55 2.73 10.82
N ALA A 493 -10.87 1.96 9.79
CA ALA A 493 -11.11 0.52 9.89
C ALA A 493 -9.77 -0.22 9.97
N VAL A 494 -9.60 -1.10 10.97
CA VAL A 494 -8.36 -1.83 11.22
C VAL A 494 -8.65 -3.32 11.31
N ILE A 495 -8.00 -4.11 10.46
CA ILE A 495 -8.09 -5.56 10.50
C ILE A 495 -6.98 -6.14 11.37
N HIS A 496 -7.36 -7.03 12.25
CA HIS A 496 -6.47 -7.81 13.09
C HIS A 496 -6.56 -9.29 12.76
N GLN A 497 -5.46 -10.02 12.89
CA GLN A 497 -5.48 -11.48 12.78
C GLN A 497 -5.99 -12.10 14.08
N ASP A 498 -6.93 -13.05 13.96
CA ASP A 498 -7.51 -13.84 15.05
C ASP A 498 -8.08 -13.02 16.24
N THR A 499 -8.41 -11.75 15.98
CA THR A 499 -9.12 -10.86 16.91
C THR A 499 -10.09 -9.98 16.14
N PRO A 500 -11.18 -9.47 16.77
CA PRO A 500 -12.15 -8.63 16.07
C PRO A 500 -11.53 -7.42 15.41
N LEU A 501 -12.11 -6.99 14.28
CA LEU A 501 -11.77 -5.72 13.63
C LEU A 501 -12.09 -4.55 14.57
N ALA A 502 -11.42 -3.41 14.36
CA ALA A 502 -11.77 -2.15 15.00
C ALA A 502 -12.23 -1.12 13.97
N LEU A 503 -13.14 -0.24 14.37
CA LEU A 503 -13.53 0.97 13.65
C LEU A 503 -13.24 2.16 14.57
N LEU A 504 -12.14 2.85 14.31
CA LEU A 504 -11.64 3.93 15.17
C LEU A 504 -12.23 5.25 14.72
N ARG A 505 -12.97 5.88 15.60
CA ARG A 505 -13.69 7.12 15.36
C ARG A 505 -13.20 8.25 16.22
N SER A 506 -12.95 9.42 15.62
CA SER A 506 -12.74 10.65 16.39
C SER A 506 -14.01 11.09 17.11
N GLY A 507 -13.90 11.36 18.42
CA GLY A 507 -15.04 11.79 19.24
C GLY A 507 -15.48 13.20 18.96
N THR A 508 -14.58 14.06 18.45
CA THR A 508 -14.82 15.48 18.17
C THR A 508 -14.26 15.86 16.81
N ILE A 509 -14.97 16.75 16.12
CA ILE A 509 -14.47 17.46 14.95
C ILE A 509 -14.00 18.81 15.45
N GLU A 510 -12.69 19.04 15.43
CA GLU A 510 -12.06 20.19 16.10
C GLU A 510 -12.07 21.47 15.26
N GLY A 511 -12.32 21.36 13.94
CA GLY A 511 -12.26 22.48 13.00
C GLY A 511 -13.22 22.36 11.82
N ASN A 512 -12.97 23.15 10.80
CA ASN A 512 -13.68 23.10 9.54
C ASN A 512 -13.04 22.08 8.59
N TRP A 513 -13.83 21.60 7.65
CA TRP A 513 -13.41 20.61 6.67
C TRP A 513 -14.04 20.86 5.29
N LEU A 514 -13.48 20.25 4.27
CA LEU A 514 -14.05 20.16 2.93
C LEU A 514 -13.65 18.80 2.34
N ASN A 515 -14.63 18.01 1.94
CA ASN A 515 -14.35 16.75 1.26
C ASN A 515 -14.65 16.91 -0.22
N VAL A 516 -13.83 16.25 -1.06
CA VAL A 516 -14.00 16.28 -2.50
C VAL A 516 -14.15 14.86 -3.02
N GLU A 517 -15.26 14.65 -3.73
CA GLU A 517 -15.59 13.43 -4.46
C GLU A 517 -15.69 13.72 -5.95
N PHE A 518 -15.53 12.71 -6.78
CA PHE A 518 -15.39 12.88 -8.22
C PHE A 518 -16.42 12.05 -8.97
N GLN A 519 -16.83 12.59 -10.12
CA GLN A 519 -17.61 11.91 -11.13
C GLN A 519 -16.96 12.09 -12.49
N GLY A 520 -16.11 11.12 -12.89
CA GLY A 520 -15.45 11.10 -14.19
C GLY A 520 -16.40 10.76 -15.33
N THR A 521 -16.06 11.18 -16.54
CA THR A 521 -16.87 10.99 -17.76
C THR A 521 -16.44 9.78 -18.59
N SER A 522 -15.31 9.17 -18.29
CA SER A 522 -14.77 7.96 -18.92
C SER A 522 -14.51 6.89 -17.85
N GLY A 523 -13.91 5.76 -18.18
CA GLY A 523 -13.77 4.60 -17.30
C GLY A 523 -13.14 4.80 -15.91
N ASN A 524 -12.70 6.02 -15.56
CA ASN A 524 -12.20 6.37 -14.22
C ASN A 524 -13.23 7.25 -13.48
N ARG A 525 -14.37 6.69 -13.14
CA ARG A 525 -15.51 7.44 -12.58
C ARG A 525 -15.23 8.02 -11.19
N ARG A 526 -14.49 7.32 -10.34
CA ARG A 526 -14.13 7.81 -9.00
C ARG A 526 -12.98 8.81 -9.01
N GLY A 527 -12.37 9.12 -10.18
CA GLY A 527 -11.34 10.15 -10.34
C GLY A 527 -10.00 9.79 -9.72
N ILE A 528 -9.60 8.52 -9.72
CA ILE A 528 -8.25 8.10 -9.28
C ILE A 528 -7.20 8.87 -10.08
N GLY A 529 -6.27 9.55 -9.39
CA GLY A 529 -5.27 10.43 -10.01
C GLY A 529 -5.64 11.91 -10.02
N CYS A 530 -6.91 12.29 -9.72
CA CYS A 530 -7.32 13.69 -9.60
C CYS A 530 -6.51 14.42 -8.53
N LYS A 531 -6.06 15.63 -8.86
CA LYS A 531 -5.31 16.52 -7.96
C LYS A 531 -6.17 17.70 -7.60
N VAL A 532 -6.24 18.00 -6.31
CA VAL A 532 -7.03 19.12 -5.79
C VAL A 532 -6.17 20.01 -4.92
N THR A 533 -6.30 21.30 -5.18
CA THR A 533 -5.76 22.34 -4.29
C THR A 533 -6.91 23.16 -3.73
N VAL A 534 -7.00 23.19 -2.40
CA VAL A 534 -7.94 24.04 -1.67
C VAL A 534 -7.18 25.24 -1.12
N THR A 535 -7.71 26.44 -1.34
CA THR A 535 -7.13 27.69 -0.80
C THR A 535 -8.18 28.42 0.02
N ALA A 536 -7.84 28.75 1.28
CA ALA A 536 -8.68 29.57 2.16
C ALA A 536 -7.82 30.67 2.80
N GLY A 537 -8.05 31.92 2.44
CA GLY A 537 -7.19 33.03 2.84
C GLY A 537 -5.74 32.87 2.36
N ASN A 538 -4.80 32.73 3.29
CA ASN A 538 -3.37 32.53 2.98
C ASN A 538 -2.93 31.07 3.13
N GLN A 539 -3.83 30.17 3.48
CA GLN A 539 -3.54 28.75 3.64
C GLN A 539 -3.91 27.98 2.38
N LYS A 540 -3.13 26.93 2.11
CA LYS A 540 -3.25 26.10 0.93
C LYS A 540 -3.03 24.65 1.33
N TRP A 541 -3.87 23.76 0.80
CA TRP A 541 -3.79 22.31 0.98
C TRP A 541 -3.79 21.66 -0.39
N PHE A 542 -2.93 20.68 -0.56
CA PHE A 542 -2.83 19.89 -1.79
C PHE A 542 -3.04 18.42 -1.48
N HIS A 543 -3.96 17.77 -2.21
CA HIS A 543 -4.17 16.33 -2.14
C HIS A 543 -4.31 15.76 -3.56
N GLN A 544 -3.95 14.48 -3.70
CA GLN A 544 -4.23 13.69 -4.89
C GLN A 544 -4.97 12.42 -4.48
N LEU A 545 -5.97 12.00 -5.27
CA LEU A 545 -6.61 10.72 -5.08
C LEU A 545 -5.68 9.62 -5.62
N VAL A 546 -5.05 8.89 -4.71
CA VAL A 546 -4.01 7.90 -4.96
C VAL A 546 -4.65 6.56 -5.30
N GLY A 547 -4.12 5.84 -6.31
CA GLY A 547 -4.43 4.44 -6.53
C GLY A 547 -3.66 3.56 -5.53
N GLY A 548 -4.33 2.64 -4.83
CA GLY A 548 -3.71 1.81 -3.80
C GLY A 548 -3.41 2.57 -2.49
N GLY A 549 -2.31 2.23 -1.84
CA GLY A 549 -1.93 2.77 -0.52
C GLY A 549 -2.26 1.81 0.63
N SER A 550 -1.88 2.18 1.89
CA SER A 550 -1.96 1.33 3.07
C SER A 550 -1.29 -0.05 2.86
N TYR A 551 -1.88 -1.10 3.42
CA TYR A 551 -1.45 -2.48 3.27
C TYR A 551 -2.66 -3.35 2.97
N LEU A 552 -2.66 -4.06 1.82
CA LEU A 552 -3.72 -4.98 1.39
C LEU A 552 -5.13 -4.37 1.34
N SER A 553 -5.28 -3.05 1.33
CA SER A 553 -6.55 -2.39 1.60
C SER A 553 -6.83 -1.28 0.59
N SER A 554 -8.10 -0.89 0.47
CA SER A 554 -8.58 0.18 -0.42
C SER A 554 -9.38 1.19 0.39
N HIS A 555 -8.96 2.45 0.34
CA HIS A 555 -9.62 3.56 1.05
C HIS A 555 -10.89 4.02 0.34
N GLN A 556 -11.77 4.72 1.07
CA GLN A 556 -12.83 5.52 0.46
C GLN A 556 -12.22 6.49 -0.58
N PRO A 557 -12.75 6.54 -1.81
CA PRO A 557 -12.21 7.40 -2.87
C PRO A 557 -12.64 8.86 -2.71
N THR A 558 -12.32 9.46 -1.57
CA THR A 558 -12.65 10.84 -1.19
C THR A 558 -11.37 11.54 -0.73
N LEU A 559 -11.17 12.78 -1.17
CA LEU A 559 -10.12 13.64 -0.62
C LEU A 559 -10.66 14.41 0.59
N PHE A 560 -10.08 14.14 1.76
CA PHE A 560 -10.45 14.77 3.03
C PHE A 560 -9.54 15.96 3.30
N PHE A 561 -10.07 17.17 3.37
CA PHE A 561 -9.32 18.38 3.72
C PHE A 561 -9.75 18.86 5.11
N GLY A 562 -8.89 18.63 6.12
CA GLY A 562 -9.01 19.28 7.42
C GLY A 562 -8.51 20.72 7.30
N LEU A 563 -9.38 21.68 7.49
CA LEU A 563 -9.10 23.10 7.29
C LEU A 563 -8.84 23.84 8.60
N GLY A 564 -8.94 23.14 9.74
CA GLY A 564 -8.75 23.72 11.06
C GLY A 564 -9.66 24.94 11.29
N LYS A 565 -9.07 26.08 11.63
CA LYS A 565 -9.81 27.32 11.89
C LYS A 565 -10.11 28.15 10.64
N ALA A 566 -9.71 27.68 9.44
CA ALA A 566 -10.02 28.42 8.22
C ALA A 566 -11.53 28.47 7.99
N THR A 567 -12.07 29.66 7.80
CA THR A 567 -13.48 29.88 7.49
C THR A 567 -13.59 30.35 6.04
N GLY A 568 -14.37 29.64 5.21
CA GLY A 568 -14.52 29.99 3.80
C GLY A 568 -14.97 31.43 3.51
N PRO A 569 -15.05 31.84 2.26
CA PRO A 569 -15.10 30.98 1.07
C PRO A 569 -13.73 30.47 0.65
N CYS A 570 -13.71 29.21 0.20
CA CYS A 570 -12.54 28.58 -0.37
C CYS A 570 -12.50 28.73 -1.89
N GLU A 571 -11.31 28.72 -2.44
CA GLU A 571 -11.06 28.44 -3.86
C GLU A 571 -10.64 26.98 -3.98
N VAL A 572 -11.21 26.24 -4.94
CA VAL A 572 -10.91 24.82 -5.21
C VAL A 572 -10.43 24.71 -6.65
N GLU A 573 -9.20 24.30 -6.84
CA GLU A 573 -8.61 24.03 -8.15
C GLU A 573 -8.43 22.53 -8.32
N VAL A 574 -8.93 21.97 -9.42
CA VAL A 574 -8.88 20.55 -9.75
C VAL A 574 -8.14 20.32 -11.06
N ARG A 575 -7.33 19.29 -11.09
CA ARG A 575 -6.75 18.74 -12.32
C ARG A 575 -7.16 17.27 -12.43
N TRP A 576 -7.82 16.95 -13.51
CA TRP A 576 -8.26 15.61 -13.86
C TRP A 576 -7.14 14.84 -14.56
N PRO A 577 -7.10 13.49 -14.45
CA PRO A 577 -6.14 12.67 -15.20
C PRO A 577 -6.22 12.87 -16.71
N SER A 578 -7.40 13.18 -17.26
CA SER A 578 -7.59 13.52 -18.67
C SER A 578 -6.89 14.81 -19.13
N GLY A 579 -6.28 15.55 -18.20
CA GLY A 579 -5.66 16.85 -18.47
C GLY A 579 -6.61 18.04 -18.38
N LYS A 580 -7.92 17.82 -18.23
CA LYS A 580 -8.88 18.89 -17.99
C LYS A 580 -8.65 19.55 -16.64
N SER A 581 -9.11 20.78 -16.47
CA SER A 581 -9.06 21.51 -15.20
C SER A 581 -10.37 22.20 -14.88
N GLN A 582 -10.60 22.41 -13.59
CA GLN A 582 -11.80 23.08 -13.08
C GLN A 582 -11.41 23.97 -11.90
N LYS A 583 -12.02 25.16 -11.83
CA LYS A 583 -11.78 26.10 -10.76
C LYS A 583 -13.09 26.62 -10.21
N LEU A 584 -13.32 26.40 -8.92
CA LEU A 584 -14.48 26.90 -8.20
C LEU A 584 -14.03 27.98 -7.20
N THR A 585 -14.84 29.03 -7.08
CA THR A 585 -14.61 30.11 -6.11
C THR A 585 -15.87 30.31 -5.28
N GLY A 586 -15.70 30.68 -4.03
CA GLY A 586 -16.83 30.90 -3.14
C GLY A 586 -17.36 29.62 -2.48
N THR A 587 -16.62 28.51 -2.52
CA THR A 587 -16.99 27.24 -1.89
C THR A 587 -17.01 27.39 -0.36
N THR A 588 -18.11 26.98 0.27
CA THR A 588 -18.24 27.00 1.74
C THR A 588 -17.54 25.79 2.35
N VAL A 589 -17.14 25.92 3.60
CA VAL A 589 -16.58 24.80 4.40
C VAL A 589 -17.69 23.88 4.95
N ASN A 590 -17.32 22.74 5.51
CA ASN A 590 -18.19 21.75 6.16
C ASN A 590 -19.23 21.15 5.20
N GLN A 591 -18.75 20.71 4.03
CA GLN A 591 -19.58 20.01 3.03
C GLN A 591 -18.75 18.99 2.23
N VAL A 592 -19.43 18.04 1.63
CA VAL A 592 -18.92 17.22 0.55
C VAL A 592 -19.18 17.94 -0.77
N LEU A 593 -18.14 18.13 -1.57
CA LEU A 593 -18.19 18.75 -2.89
C LEU A 593 -18.00 17.65 -3.94
N THR A 594 -19.06 17.28 -4.64
CA THR A 594 -18.96 16.37 -5.79
C THR A 594 -18.61 17.18 -7.04
N LEU A 595 -17.53 16.80 -7.70
CA LEU A 595 -17.03 17.43 -8.92
C LEU A 595 -17.29 16.53 -10.12
N ASP A 596 -17.93 17.11 -11.16
CA ASP A 596 -18.20 16.39 -12.41
C ASP A 596 -17.16 16.83 -13.47
N GLU A 597 -16.49 15.85 -14.07
CA GLU A 597 -15.52 16.10 -15.15
C GLU A 597 -16.16 16.71 -16.41
N ALA A 598 -17.47 16.52 -16.61
CA ALA A 598 -18.20 17.15 -17.71
C ALA A 598 -18.19 18.68 -17.62
N ASP A 599 -18.06 19.25 -16.43
CA ASP A 599 -18.00 20.68 -16.18
C ASP A 599 -16.56 21.25 -16.32
N ALA A 600 -15.56 20.39 -16.49
CA ALA A 600 -14.15 20.77 -16.61
C ALA A 600 -13.79 21.15 -18.06
N SER A 601 -12.81 22.06 -18.22
CA SER A 601 -12.37 22.60 -19.52
C SER A 601 -10.87 22.33 -19.77
#